data_ac5a117e8c3fd557bbd8cd9ca4f9ab66
#
_entry.id   ac5a117e8c3fd557bbd8cd9ca4f9ab66
#
_cell.length_a   1.000
_cell.length_b   1.000
_cell.length_c   1.000
_cell.angle_alpha   90.00
_cell.angle_beta   90.00
_cell.angle_gamma   90.00
#
_symmetry.space_group_name_H-M   'P 1'
#
loop_
_entity.id
_entity.type
_entity.pdbx_description
1 polymer ?
#
loop_
_entity_poly.entity_id
_entity_poly.type
_entity_poly.pdbx_seq_one_letter_code
_entity_poly.pdbx_strand_id
1 'polypeptide(L)'
;MVSLRVELVKGVRFVANKDLVGKVIHYYDKIGVAVIKLEKSLKVGDKVNFVHGENSFEQTIESMQLEHVQVEVGKKGHEVAVKVDKETKSGTLVYLV
;
A
#
# COMPACT_ATOMS: atom_id res chain seq x y z
N MET A 1 -3.77 -4.78 27.40
CA MET A 1 -3.20 -5.08 27.07
C MET A 1 -2.78 -5.31 26.48
N VAL A 2 -2.89 -5.30 26.39
CA VAL A 2 -2.27 -5.64 25.73
C VAL A 2 -1.81 -5.75 25.20
N SER A 3 -1.96 -5.64 25.03
CA SER A 3 -1.33 -5.91 24.43
C SER A 3 -0.79 -5.97 24.00
N LEU A 4 -0.85 -5.79 23.81
CA LEU A 4 -0.04 -5.98 23.30
C LEU A 4 0.75 -6.01 23.11
N ARG A 5 0.71 -5.82 23.10
CA ARG A 5 1.76 -6.03 22.87
C ARG A 5 2.50 -6.38 22.33
N VAL A 6 2.34 -6.49 22.10
CA VAL A 6 3.17 -7.02 21.56
C VAL A 6 3.90 -7.03 21.18
N GLU A 7 3.80 -6.76 21.07
CA GLU A 7 4.59 -6.89 20.63
C GLU A 7 5.40 -6.95 20.37
N LEU A 8 5.39 -6.80 20.28
CA LEU A 8 6.38 -7.02 20.08
C LEU A 8 7.11 -7.38 19.72
N VAL A 9 6.97 -7.42 19.36
CA VAL A 9 7.72 -7.97 19.15
C VAL A 9 8.45 -8.13 18.42
N LYS A 10 8.79 -8.26 18.17
CA LYS A 10 9.52 -8.35 17.39
C LYS A 10 9.36 -8.12 16.13
N GLY A 11 9.56 -7.63 15.79
CA GLY A 11 9.31 -7.19 14.69
C GLY A 11 8.28 -7.59 13.92
N VAL A 12 7.80 -7.90 14.07
CA VAL A 12 6.90 -8.18 13.37
C VAL A 12 5.91 -7.62 13.26
N ARG A 13 5.59 -7.49 13.10
CA ARG A 13 4.78 -7.06 13.10
C ARG A 13 3.61 -7.36 12.75
N PHE A 14 3.14 -8.01 13.00
CA PHE A 14 1.98 -8.32 12.79
C PHE A 14 0.99 -7.39 13.00
N VAL A 15 1.31 -6.62 13.60
CA VAL A 15 0.53 -5.48 13.86
C VAL A 15 0.14 -4.75 12.62
N ALA A 16 0.98 -4.80 11.64
CA ALA A 16 0.72 -4.17 10.37
C ALA A 16 -0.56 -4.64 9.72
N ASN A 17 -1.05 -5.82 10.09
CA ASN A 17 -2.27 -6.32 9.48
C ASN A 17 -3.45 -5.43 9.71
N LYS A 18 -3.44 -4.65 10.78
CA LYS A 18 -4.55 -3.77 11.09
C LYS A 18 -4.66 -2.62 10.13
N ASP A 19 -3.57 -2.31 9.46
CA ASP A 19 -3.51 -1.14 8.62
C ASP A 19 -3.44 -1.49 7.14
N LEU A 20 -3.98 -2.65 6.78
CA LEU A 20 -4.01 -3.04 5.38
C LEU A 20 -4.84 -2.06 4.60
N VAL A 21 -4.20 -1.39 3.65
CA VAL A 21 -4.84 -0.40 2.82
C VAL A 21 -5.38 -1.01 1.55
N GLY A 22 -4.65 -1.99 1.01
CA GLY A 22 -5.10 -2.59 -0.22
C GLY A 22 -4.11 -3.61 -0.73
N LYS A 23 -4.34 -4.02 -1.96
CA LYS A 23 -3.54 -5.05 -2.61
C LYS A 23 -3.24 -4.63 -4.02
N VAL A 24 -2.01 -4.83 -4.45
CA VAL A 24 -1.62 -4.55 -5.83
C VAL A 24 -2.21 -5.62 -6.72
N ILE A 25 -3.04 -5.22 -7.67
CA ILE A 25 -3.67 -6.16 -8.60
C ILE A 25 -3.02 -6.14 -9.96
N HIS A 26 -2.20 -5.11 -10.23
CA HIS A 26 -1.51 -5.02 -11.51
C HIS A 26 -0.31 -4.10 -11.36
N TYR A 27 0.76 -4.40 -12.08
CA TYR A 27 1.95 -3.57 -12.08
C TYR A 27 2.41 -3.35 -13.51
N TYR A 28 2.55 -2.08 -13.89
CA TYR A 28 3.01 -1.68 -15.21
C TYR A 28 4.48 -1.29 -15.09
N ASP A 29 5.36 -2.22 -15.40
CA ASP A 29 6.79 -2.02 -15.14
C ASP A 29 7.42 -0.95 -16.02
N LYS A 30 6.88 -0.72 -17.21
CA LYS A 30 7.46 0.28 -18.09
C LYS A 30 7.27 1.68 -17.61
N ILE A 31 6.24 1.93 -16.85
CA ILE A 31 5.95 3.27 -16.36
C ILE A 31 6.03 3.36 -14.84
N GLY A 32 6.36 2.26 -14.18
CA GLY A 32 6.54 2.27 -12.73
C GLY A 32 5.27 2.58 -11.97
N VAL A 33 4.13 2.01 -12.39
CA VAL A 33 2.84 2.29 -11.79
C VAL A 33 2.22 0.99 -11.32
N ALA A 34 1.74 0.99 -10.07
CA ALA A 34 1.01 -0.14 -9.50
C ALA A 34 -0.45 0.24 -9.33
N VAL A 35 -1.33 -0.67 -9.70
CA VAL A 35 -2.75 -0.48 -9.48
C VAL A 35 -3.12 -1.22 -8.21
N ILE A 36 -3.69 -0.50 -7.26
CA ILE A 36 -4.02 -1.02 -5.94
C ILE A 36 -5.52 -1.01 -5.76
N LYS A 37 -6.08 -2.16 -5.43
CA LYS A 37 -7.48 -2.21 -5.02
C LYS A 37 -7.55 -1.89 -3.54
N LEU A 38 -8.25 -0.83 -3.21
CA LEU A 38 -8.23 -0.30 -1.86
C LEU A 38 -9.24 -1.00 -0.97
N GLU A 39 -8.78 -1.29 0.25
CA GLU A 39 -9.63 -1.81 1.31
C GLU A 39 -9.96 -0.72 2.32
N LYS A 40 -9.21 0.38 2.29
CA LYS A 40 -9.42 1.54 3.14
C LYS A 40 -9.06 2.77 2.34
N SER A 41 -9.42 3.93 2.86
CA SER A 41 -9.04 5.19 2.22
C SER A 41 -7.53 5.35 2.20
N LEU A 42 -7.05 5.93 1.11
CA LEU A 42 -5.63 6.23 0.94
C LEU A 42 -5.53 7.63 0.36
N LYS A 43 -4.60 8.42 0.88
CA LYS A 43 -4.43 9.79 0.45
C LYS A 43 -3.03 10.03 -0.08
N VAL A 44 -2.91 10.97 -0.99
CA VAL A 44 -1.60 11.48 -1.39
C VAL A 44 -0.94 12.08 -0.13
N GLY A 45 0.32 11.73 0.08
CA GLY A 45 1.04 12.13 1.29
C GLY A 45 1.12 11.04 2.34
N ASP A 46 0.29 10.02 2.23
CA ASP A 46 0.36 8.89 3.16
C ASP A 46 1.60 8.07 2.88
N LYS A 47 2.22 7.59 3.95
CA LYS A 47 3.36 6.69 3.82
C LYS A 47 2.85 5.26 3.95
N VAL A 48 3.24 4.42 3.02
CA VAL A 48 2.78 3.04 2.97
C VAL A 48 3.95 2.09 2.87
N ASN A 49 3.70 0.85 3.27
CA ASN A 49 4.68 -0.23 3.17
C ASN A 49 4.12 -1.26 2.19
N PHE A 50 4.89 -1.53 1.14
CA PHE A 50 4.54 -2.57 0.16
C PHE A 50 5.24 -3.86 0.58
N VAL A 51 4.47 -4.91 0.79
CA VAL A 51 5.01 -6.18 1.28
C VAL A 51 4.66 -7.29 0.30
N HIS A 52 5.69 -8.02 -0.15
CA HIS A 52 5.50 -9.16 -1.03
C HIS A 52 6.43 -10.27 -0.55
N GLY A 53 5.86 -11.25 0.14
CA GLY A 53 6.64 -12.30 0.73
C GLY A 53 7.59 -11.74 1.78
N GLU A 54 8.87 -11.96 1.60
CA GLU A 54 9.88 -11.46 2.52
C GLU A 54 10.41 -10.08 2.12
N ASN A 55 9.94 -9.57 0.99
CA ASN A 55 10.41 -8.28 0.50
C ASN A 55 9.43 -7.20 0.88
N SER A 56 9.95 -6.06 1.32
CA SER A 56 9.09 -4.93 1.62
C SER A 56 9.86 -3.65 1.41
N PHE A 57 9.13 -2.59 1.12
CA PHE A 57 9.70 -1.27 1.06
C PHE A 57 8.62 -0.24 1.38
N GLU A 58 9.06 0.90 1.87
CA GLU A 58 8.16 1.99 2.23
C GLU A 58 8.33 3.12 1.24
N GLN A 59 7.22 3.79 0.95
CA GLN A 59 7.30 5.04 0.19
C GLN A 59 6.09 5.89 0.53
N THR A 60 6.23 7.18 0.26
CA THR A 60 5.13 8.12 0.38
C THR A 60 4.38 8.14 -0.94
N ILE A 61 3.06 8.16 -0.88
CA ILE A 61 2.23 8.25 -2.07
C ILE A 61 2.31 9.68 -2.58
N GLU A 62 2.95 9.86 -3.74
CA GLU A 62 3.14 11.19 -4.29
C GLU A 62 2.09 11.56 -5.31
N SER A 63 1.52 10.56 -5.97
CA SER A 63 0.46 10.82 -6.92
C SER A 63 -0.42 9.59 -7.03
N MET A 64 -1.67 9.81 -7.36
CA MET A 64 -2.67 8.75 -7.44
C MET A 64 -3.66 9.11 -8.52
N GLN A 65 -4.06 8.13 -9.31
CA GLN A 65 -5.06 8.33 -10.34
C GLN A 65 -6.17 7.32 -10.20
N LEU A 66 -7.39 7.78 -10.44
CA LEU A 66 -8.57 6.94 -10.50
C LEU A 66 -9.16 7.12 -11.88
N GLU A 67 -9.19 6.05 -12.67
CA GLU A 67 -9.71 6.08 -14.03
C GLU A 67 -9.06 7.19 -14.86
N HIS A 68 -7.73 7.27 -14.75
CA HIS A 68 -6.91 8.21 -15.51
C HIS A 68 -7.06 9.66 -15.07
N VAL A 69 -7.77 9.90 -13.97
CA VAL A 69 -7.94 11.25 -13.42
C VAL A 69 -7.15 11.32 -12.12
N GLN A 70 -6.32 12.34 -12.00
CA GLN A 70 -5.52 12.51 -10.80
C GLN A 70 -6.44 12.87 -9.64
N VAL A 71 -6.27 12.15 -8.53
CA VAL A 71 -7.08 12.39 -7.33
C VAL A 71 -6.14 12.46 -6.13
N GLU A 72 -6.61 13.07 -5.06
CA GLU A 72 -5.83 13.15 -3.83
C GLU A 72 -6.26 12.11 -2.81
N VAL A 73 -7.43 11.52 -2.97
CA VAL A 73 -7.97 10.54 -2.05
C VAL A 73 -8.60 9.41 -2.83
N GLY A 74 -8.22 8.18 -2.47
CA GLY A 74 -8.90 6.99 -2.95
C GLY A 74 -9.68 6.38 -1.81
N LYS A 75 -10.81 5.77 -2.11
CA LYS A 75 -11.70 5.21 -1.10
C LYS A 75 -11.81 3.70 -1.27
N LYS A 76 -12.33 3.06 -0.23
CA LYS A 76 -12.54 1.62 -0.24
C LYS A 76 -13.27 1.19 -1.51
N GLY A 77 -12.76 0.17 -2.15
CA GLY A 77 -13.34 -0.37 -3.36
C GLY A 77 -12.80 0.24 -4.64
N HIS A 78 -12.11 1.36 -4.55
CA HIS A 78 -11.51 1.97 -5.73
C HIS A 78 -10.25 1.22 -6.14
N GLU A 79 -9.98 1.22 -7.44
CA GLU A 79 -8.72 0.72 -7.96
C GLU A 79 -7.92 1.93 -8.42
N VAL A 80 -6.90 2.26 -7.66
CA VAL A 80 -6.12 3.47 -7.92
C VAL A 80 -4.75 3.11 -8.45
N ALA A 81 -4.25 3.94 -9.35
CA ALA A 81 -2.91 3.78 -9.91
C ALA A 81 -1.98 4.73 -9.16
N VAL A 82 -0.90 4.19 -8.61
CA VAL A 82 0.09 5.00 -7.90
C VAL A 82 1.45 4.73 -8.48
N LYS A 83 2.26 5.77 -8.52
CA LYS A 83 3.63 5.63 -8.97
C LYS A 83 4.45 5.02 -7.84
N VAL A 84 5.24 4.01 -8.19
CA VAL A 84 6.07 3.34 -7.19
C VAL A 84 7.54 3.48 -7.56
N ASP A 85 8.40 3.50 -6.54
CA ASP A 85 9.83 3.69 -6.74
C ASP A 85 10.54 2.40 -7.07
N LYS A 86 9.94 1.27 -6.75
CA LYS A 86 10.55 -0.02 -6.95
C LYS A 86 9.57 -0.96 -7.61
N GLU A 87 10.09 -2.02 -8.19
CA GLU A 87 9.26 -3.03 -8.79
C GLU A 87 8.27 -3.58 -7.76
N THR A 88 7.00 -3.64 -8.13
CA THR A 88 5.93 -4.00 -7.21
C THR A 88 5.01 -4.99 -7.91
N LYS A 89 5.19 -6.26 -7.63
CA LYS A 89 4.45 -7.30 -8.34
C LYS A 89 3.01 -7.35 -7.88
N SER A 90 2.14 -7.86 -8.75
CA SER A 90 0.76 -8.08 -8.35
C SER A 90 0.74 -9.10 -7.21
N GLY A 91 -0.21 -8.92 -6.31
CA GLY A 91 -0.25 -9.71 -5.08
C GLY A 91 0.44 -9.03 -3.91
N THR A 92 1.17 -7.94 -4.16
CA THR A 92 1.82 -7.20 -3.09
C THR A 92 0.75 -6.55 -2.20
N LEU A 93 0.95 -6.66 -0.89
CA LEU A 93 0.03 -6.05 0.06
C LEU A 93 0.53 -4.65 0.42
N VAL A 94 -0.40 -3.75 0.65
CA VAL A 94 -0.09 -2.36 0.95
C VAL A 94 -0.63 -2.03 2.34
N TYR A 95 0.27 -1.63 3.22
CA TYR A 95 -0.09 -1.29 4.59
C TYR A 95 0.21 0.18 4.85
N LEU A 96 -0.62 0.81 5.65
CA LEU A 96 -0.36 2.17 6.10
C LEU A 96 0.68 2.14 7.20
N VAL A 97 1.66 3.01 7.10
CA VAL A 97 2.73 3.09 8.11
C VAL A 97 2.33 4.01 9.24
#